data_4bf602abfa05c27910f9ee1ee746d78f
#
_entry.id   4bf602abfa05c27910f9ee1ee746d78f
#
_cell.length_a   1.000
_cell.length_b   1.000
_cell.length_c   1.000
_cell.angle_alpha   90.00
_cell.angle_beta   90.00
_cell.angle_gamma   90.00
#
_symmetry.space_group_name_H-M   'P 1'
#
loop_
_entity.id
_entity.type
_entity.pdbx_description
1 polymer ?
#
loop_
_entity_poly.entity_id
_entity_poly.type
_entity_poly.pdbx_seq_one_letter_code
_entity_poly.pdbx_strand_id
1 'polypeptide(L)'
;EQGYITALVKEKHTFGAEGAKVNVSFSVEEKDRHYIEKVKIVGNDKTRDNVIRRQLTFYPGEKLDTEKIRDGQRRLSNTGYFDMESGMPAGINFEQGSTADRQNIVVDVKEGRTGMLRFGGGYGANVGAFGDISYTDRNFDVMDMPKSWEDFMQGNAFRGAGEILTLRFSPGFERTEIMVSLTNPAVFDSPYSAGVSLFNFLRWYEVYEEQSLGSRVSVGREIQRDFFVRLSPELNLIDIDRRDDKEDTPQDVLDVKGGHLKAGVTLSATMKKTDNVFAPTKGYEGESSVEVAGLDVDIAKYKFQTTKYNTLFEIPKWGKHVISYGGTFGVVESTSGQEVPIFERFYAGGYGSLRGFRYRGVSPVDSKTGDQVGGDVLIVIKPNGCGIGN
;
A
#
# COMPACT_ATOMS: atom_id res chain seq x y z
N GLU A 1 18.56 9.73 -22.79
CA GLU A 1 17.51 8.95 -23.49
C GLU A 1 17.97 8.40 -24.84
N GLN A 2 18.88 9.07 -25.58
CA GLN A 2 19.27 8.70 -26.94
C GLN A 2 20.52 7.80 -27.00
N GLY A 3 21.17 7.48 -25.88
CA GLY A 3 22.37 6.61 -25.84
C GLY A 3 23.70 7.36 -25.95
N TYR A 4 23.73 8.66 -26.00
CA TYR A 4 24.93 9.50 -26.11
C TYR A 4 25.51 9.84 -24.73
N ILE A 5 26.04 8.85 -24.01
CA ILE A 5 26.54 9.04 -22.63
C ILE A 5 27.89 9.77 -22.58
N THR A 6 28.61 9.84 -23.70
CA THR A 6 29.91 10.51 -23.85
C THR A 6 29.81 11.85 -24.55
N ALA A 7 28.60 12.37 -24.77
CA ALA A 7 28.39 13.67 -25.39
C ALA A 7 29.06 14.78 -24.56
N LEU A 8 29.81 15.65 -25.24
CA LEU A 8 30.44 16.80 -24.63
C LEU A 8 29.58 18.04 -24.87
N VAL A 9 29.16 18.64 -23.78
CA VAL A 9 28.46 19.93 -23.82
C VAL A 9 29.46 21.03 -23.47
N LYS A 10 29.73 21.90 -24.44
CA LYS A 10 30.57 23.08 -24.26
C LYS A 10 29.66 24.31 -24.15
N GLU A 11 29.78 25.04 -23.07
CA GLU A 11 29.11 26.32 -22.90
C GLU A 11 30.03 27.47 -23.27
N LYS A 12 29.49 28.46 -23.98
CA LYS A 12 30.17 29.68 -24.34
C LYS A 12 29.32 30.86 -23.88
N HIS A 13 29.92 31.67 -23.03
CA HIS A 13 29.33 32.91 -22.56
C HIS A 13 29.83 34.08 -23.41
N THR A 14 28.91 34.84 -23.99
CA THR A 14 29.21 36.08 -24.69
C THR A 14 28.49 37.22 -24.00
N PHE A 15 29.26 38.19 -23.52
CA PHE A 15 28.74 39.39 -22.86
C PHE A 15 28.36 40.42 -23.90
N GLY A 16 27.14 40.93 -23.85
CA GLY A 16 26.67 41.99 -24.73
C GLY A 16 27.35 43.32 -24.37
N ALA A 17 27.57 44.18 -25.35
CA ALA A 17 28.21 45.49 -25.19
C ALA A 17 27.37 46.48 -24.35
N GLU A 18 26.06 46.25 -24.21
CA GLU A 18 25.16 46.99 -23.32
C GLU A 18 24.89 46.14 -22.07
N GLY A 19 25.45 46.54 -20.95
CA GLY A 19 25.57 45.82 -19.70
C GLY A 19 24.29 45.08 -19.25
N ALA A 20 24.47 43.92 -18.58
CA ALA A 20 23.52 43.03 -17.94
C ALA A 20 22.87 41.92 -18.81
N LYS A 21 23.29 41.72 -20.06
CA LYS A 21 22.83 40.56 -20.84
C LYS A 21 24.00 39.62 -21.13
N VAL A 22 23.85 38.34 -20.79
CA VAL A 22 24.80 37.28 -21.13
C VAL A 22 24.07 36.31 -22.08
N ASN A 23 24.62 36.16 -23.27
CA ASN A 23 24.19 35.13 -24.20
C ASN A 23 24.97 33.86 -23.89
N VAL A 24 24.26 32.80 -23.51
CA VAL A 24 24.83 31.48 -23.26
C VAL A 24 24.52 30.62 -24.48
N SER A 25 25.53 30.14 -25.17
CA SER A 25 25.39 29.20 -26.26
C SER A 25 25.94 27.85 -25.84
N PHE A 26 25.13 26.79 -26.02
CA PHE A 26 25.54 25.41 -25.79
C PHE A 26 25.87 24.74 -27.12
N SER A 27 27.10 24.25 -27.23
CA SER A 27 27.49 23.39 -28.37
C SER A 27 27.55 21.95 -27.87
N VAL A 28 26.73 21.08 -28.44
CA VAL A 28 26.69 19.65 -28.10
C VAL A 28 27.41 18.87 -29.18
N GLU A 29 28.49 18.20 -28.80
CA GLU A 29 29.23 17.26 -29.65
C GLU A 29 28.72 15.86 -29.32
N GLU A 30 27.82 15.34 -30.18
CA GLU A 30 27.33 13.97 -30.09
C GLU A 30 28.50 13.03 -30.45
N LYS A 31 28.79 12.09 -29.57
CA LYS A 31 29.68 10.97 -29.83
C LYS A 31 28.89 9.73 -30.23
N ASP A 32 29.55 8.56 -30.24
CA ASP A 32 28.91 7.30 -30.57
C ASP A 32 27.82 6.92 -29.58
N ARG A 33 26.76 6.29 -30.08
CA ARG A 33 25.68 5.74 -29.25
C ARG A 33 26.16 4.48 -28.60
N HIS A 34 25.88 4.36 -27.31
CA HIS A 34 26.21 3.19 -26.55
C HIS A 34 25.00 2.29 -26.33
N TYR A 35 25.23 0.96 -26.36
CA TYR A 35 24.24 -0.08 -26.15
C TYR A 35 24.64 -0.94 -24.97
N ILE A 36 23.62 -1.49 -24.27
CA ILE A 36 23.82 -2.41 -23.15
C ILE A 36 24.13 -3.80 -23.72
N GLU A 37 25.30 -4.35 -23.43
CA GLU A 37 25.64 -5.70 -23.86
C GLU A 37 25.15 -6.72 -22.84
N LYS A 38 25.50 -6.55 -21.56
CA LYS A 38 25.13 -7.45 -20.46
C LYS A 38 24.76 -6.65 -19.21
N VAL A 39 23.89 -7.23 -18.40
CA VAL A 39 23.60 -6.76 -17.04
C VAL A 39 24.05 -7.84 -16.07
N LYS A 40 25.10 -7.55 -15.30
CA LYS A 40 25.63 -8.39 -14.24
C LYS A 40 25.12 -7.92 -12.90
N ILE A 41 24.79 -8.82 -12.01
CA ILE A 41 24.42 -8.51 -10.63
C ILE A 41 25.48 -9.15 -9.74
N VAL A 42 25.95 -8.41 -8.75
CA VAL A 42 26.98 -8.88 -7.80
C VAL A 42 26.60 -8.43 -6.38
N GLY A 43 27.03 -9.21 -5.38
CA GLY A 43 26.76 -8.90 -3.97
C GLY A 43 25.40 -9.38 -3.45
N ASN A 44 24.64 -10.14 -4.25
CA ASN A 44 23.37 -10.74 -3.87
C ASN A 44 23.56 -12.18 -3.39
N ASP A 45 24.04 -12.34 -2.18
CA ASP A 45 24.33 -13.68 -1.62
C ASP A 45 23.06 -14.47 -1.25
N LYS A 46 21.98 -13.77 -0.88
CA LYS A 46 20.69 -14.35 -0.46
C LYS A 46 19.56 -14.00 -1.41
N THR A 47 19.49 -12.77 -1.87
CA THR A 47 18.42 -12.30 -2.77
C THR A 47 18.59 -12.95 -4.14
N ARG A 48 17.54 -13.58 -4.62
CA ARG A 48 17.53 -14.23 -5.94
C ARG A 48 17.74 -13.20 -7.05
N ASP A 49 18.49 -13.57 -8.07
CA ASP A 49 18.84 -12.71 -9.21
C ASP A 49 17.60 -12.13 -9.92
N ASN A 50 16.54 -12.94 -10.11
CA ASN A 50 15.29 -12.53 -10.72
C ASN A 50 14.57 -11.44 -9.90
N VAL A 51 14.67 -11.45 -8.57
CA VAL A 51 14.08 -10.44 -7.68
C VAL A 51 14.70 -9.06 -7.90
N ILE A 52 16.00 -9.02 -8.18
CA ILE A 52 16.72 -7.78 -8.51
C ILE A 52 16.40 -7.37 -9.94
N ARG A 53 16.48 -8.30 -10.91
CA ARG A 53 16.24 -8.02 -12.33
C ARG A 53 14.88 -7.40 -12.60
N ARG A 54 13.82 -7.83 -11.92
CA ARG A 54 12.47 -7.28 -12.10
C ARG A 54 12.34 -5.81 -11.68
N GLN A 55 13.30 -5.28 -10.91
CA GLN A 55 13.34 -3.87 -10.54
C GLN A 55 14.06 -3.01 -11.58
N LEU A 56 14.85 -3.62 -12.46
CA LEU A 56 15.58 -2.91 -13.49
C LEU A 56 14.65 -2.51 -14.62
N THR A 57 14.88 -1.33 -15.17
CA THR A 57 14.08 -0.73 -16.25
C THR A 57 14.86 -0.69 -17.57
N PHE A 58 15.99 -1.41 -17.63
CA PHE A 58 16.89 -1.50 -18.77
C PHE A 58 17.33 -2.96 -19.00
N TYR A 59 17.50 -3.33 -20.26
CA TYR A 59 17.75 -4.71 -20.66
C TYR A 59 18.92 -4.80 -21.69
N PRO A 60 19.59 -5.95 -21.77
CA PRO A 60 20.59 -6.21 -22.81
C PRO A 60 20.02 -5.95 -24.22
N GLY A 61 20.81 -5.32 -25.08
CA GLY A 61 20.44 -4.94 -26.43
C GLY A 61 19.78 -3.56 -26.56
N GLU A 62 19.32 -2.96 -25.48
CA GLU A 62 18.75 -1.60 -25.49
C GLU A 62 19.85 -0.53 -25.61
N LYS A 63 19.44 0.66 -26.07
CA LYS A 63 20.28 1.86 -25.95
C LYS A 63 20.52 2.19 -24.49
N LEU A 64 21.73 2.61 -24.19
CA LEU A 64 22.08 3.01 -22.85
C LEU A 64 21.38 4.34 -22.50
N ASP A 65 20.40 4.24 -21.59
CA ASP A 65 19.58 5.37 -21.15
C ASP A 65 19.81 5.63 -19.65
N THR A 66 20.41 6.77 -19.36
CA THR A 66 20.75 7.14 -17.97
C THR A 66 19.53 7.40 -17.09
N GLU A 67 18.38 7.79 -17.68
CA GLU A 67 17.13 7.96 -16.94
C GLU A 67 16.57 6.58 -16.50
N LYS A 68 16.53 5.61 -17.43
CA LYS A 68 16.15 4.25 -17.10
C LYS A 68 17.06 3.65 -16.01
N ILE A 69 18.37 3.92 -16.09
CA ILE A 69 19.33 3.44 -15.09
C ILE A 69 19.05 4.04 -13.71
N ARG A 70 18.84 5.36 -13.63
CA ARG A 70 18.46 6.03 -12.37
C ARG A 70 17.12 5.52 -11.83
N ASP A 71 16.18 5.26 -12.71
CA ASP A 71 14.88 4.67 -12.34
C ASP A 71 15.06 3.28 -11.73
N GLY A 72 15.83 2.41 -12.38
CA GLY A 72 16.18 1.08 -11.86
C GLY A 72 16.88 1.15 -10.51
N GLN A 73 17.84 2.04 -10.36
CA GLN A 73 18.54 2.28 -9.09
C GLN A 73 17.57 2.75 -7.99
N ARG A 74 16.69 3.69 -8.30
CA ARG A 74 15.67 4.17 -7.36
C ARG A 74 14.69 3.06 -6.95
N ARG A 75 14.25 2.23 -7.90
CA ARG A 75 13.38 1.07 -7.62
C ARG A 75 14.08 0.08 -6.70
N LEU A 76 15.32 -0.27 -6.97
CA LEU A 76 16.13 -1.15 -6.11
C LEU A 76 16.27 -0.56 -4.69
N SER A 77 16.59 0.72 -4.57
CA SER A 77 16.68 1.40 -3.27
C SER A 77 15.36 1.37 -2.50
N ASN A 78 14.25 1.52 -3.19
CA ASN A 78 12.92 1.55 -2.57
C ASN A 78 12.41 0.17 -2.13
N THR A 79 13.05 -0.94 -2.56
CA THR A 79 12.67 -2.29 -2.10
C THR A 79 12.91 -2.48 -0.60
N GLY A 80 13.94 -1.83 -0.06
CA GLY A 80 14.40 -2.02 1.32
C GLY A 80 15.12 -3.34 1.55
N TYR A 81 15.66 -3.97 0.49
CA TYR A 81 16.44 -5.22 0.58
C TYR A 81 17.92 -4.96 0.85
N PHE A 82 18.38 -3.77 0.50
CA PHE A 82 19.79 -3.41 0.48
C PHE A 82 20.13 -2.37 1.54
N ASP A 83 21.39 -2.40 1.97
CA ASP A 83 21.91 -1.54 3.02
C ASP A 83 21.96 -0.08 2.59
N MET A 84 21.22 0.77 3.29
CA MET A 84 21.15 2.21 3.06
C MET A 84 22.26 2.99 3.78
N GLU A 85 22.99 2.36 4.73
CA GLU A 85 24.01 3.06 5.54
C GLU A 85 25.22 3.50 4.71
N SER A 86 25.48 2.81 3.60
CA SER A 86 26.57 3.17 2.67
C SER A 86 26.25 4.36 1.75
N GLY A 87 25.06 4.96 1.85
CA GLY A 87 24.64 6.12 1.04
C GLY A 87 24.20 5.78 -0.39
N MET A 88 24.52 4.59 -0.90
CA MET A 88 24.05 4.05 -2.18
C MET A 88 23.78 2.56 -2.05
N PRO A 89 22.52 2.16 -1.83
CA PRO A 89 22.14 0.76 -1.61
C PRO A 89 22.34 -0.13 -2.84
N ALA A 90 22.43 0.45 -4.04
CA ALA A 90 22.77 -0.24 -5.27
C ALA A 90 23.69 0.65 -6.11
N GLY A 91 24.95 0.27 -6.25
CA GLY A 91 25.89 0.88 -7.17
C GLY A 91 25.61 0.40 -8.60
N ILE A 92 25.57 1.31 -9.57
CA ILE A 92 25.53 0.93 -10.98
C ILE A 92 26.80 1.43 -11.64
N ASN A 93 27.64 0.48 -12.03
CA ASN A 93 28.93 0.70 -12.65
C ASN A 93 28.90 0.26 -14.12
N PHE A 94 29.75 0.87 -14.93
CA PHE A 94 29.89 0.56 -16.34
C PHE A 94 31.23 -0.11 -16.58
N GLU A 95 31.23 -1.25 -17.27
CA GLU A 95 32.42 -1.92 -17.76
C GLU A 95 32.42 -1.88 -19.28
N GLN A 96 33.59 -1.77 -19.89
CA GLN A 96 33.73 -1.85 -21.34
C GLN A 96 33.18 -3.19 -21.85
N GLY A 97 32.36 -3.15 -22.88
CA GLY A 97 31.86 -4.33 -23.57
C GLY A 97 32.85 -4.89 -24.61
N SER A 98 32.33 -5.78 -25.46
CA SER A 98 33.12 -6.40 -26.52
C SER A 98 33.57 -5.42 -27.61
N THR A 99 32.86 -4.32 -27.80
CA THR A 99 33.16 -3.26 -28.76
C THR A 99 33.06 -1.88 -28.08
N ALA A 100 33.64 -0.85 -28.72
CA ALA A 100 33.70 0.50 -28.15
C ALA A 100 32.33 1.11 -27.90
N ASP A 101 31.32 0.71 -28.68
CA ASP A 101 29.93 1.18 -28.59
C ASP A 101 29.06 0.35 -27.62
N ARG A 102 29.62 -0.68 -26.97
CA ARG A 102 28.91 -1.55 -26.01
C ARG A 102 29.46 -1.41 -24.62
N GLN A 103 28.52 -1.42 -23.66
CA GLN A 103 28.82 -1.32 -22.23
C GLN A 103 28.13 -2.45 -21.47
N ASN A 104 28.85 -3.08 -20.56
CA ASN A 104 28.26 -3.95 -19.54
C ASN A 104 27.85 -3.11 -18.34
N ILE A 105 26.65 -3.34 -17.84
CA ILE A 105 26.18 -2.70 -16.61
C ILE A 105 26.39 -3.69 -15.46
N VAL A 106 27.10 -3.26 -14.44
CA VAL A 106 27.30 -4.02 -13.20
C VAL A 106 26.45 -3.37 -12.12
N VAL A 107 25.45 -4.10 -11.65
CA VAL A 107 24.61 -3.73 -10.52
C VAL A 107 25.23 -4.35 -9.28
N ASP A 108 25.90 -3.52 -8.50
CA ASP A 108 26.58 -3.92 -7.26
C ASP A 108 25.66 -3.61 -6.09
N VAL A 109 25.22 -4.64 -5.38
CA VAL A 109 24.28 -4.52 -4.26
C VAL A 109 24.93 -5.03 -2.98
N LYS A 110 24.59 -4.40 -1.87
CA LYS A 110 24.97 -4.85 -0.54
C LYS A 110 23.70 -5.19 0.23
N GLU A 111 23.52 -6.45 0.57
CA GLU A 111 22.32 -6.91 1.27
C GLU A 111 22.24 -6.34 2.68
N GLY A 112 21.04 -5.86 3.02
CA GLY A 112 20.70 -5.27 4.30
C GLY A 112 19.79 -6.16 5.15
N ARG A 113 19.32 -5.61 6.25
CA ARG A 113 18.27 -6.22 7.07
C ARG A 113 16.91 -5.92 6.46
N THR A 114 16.17 -6.96 6.11
CA THR A 114 14.84 -6.85 5.48
C THR A 114 13.70 -6.94 6.48
N GLY A 115 13.95 -7.55 7.64
CA GLY A 115 13.02 -7.66 8.75
C GLY A 115 12.99 -6.40 9.61
N MET A 116 11.78 -5.87 9.83
CA MET A 116 11.52 -4.69 10.66
C MET A 116 10.49 -5.01 11.73
N LEU A 117 10.86 -4.84 12.98
CA LEU A 117 9.97 -4.92 14.12
C LEU A 117 9.57 -3.51 14.54
N ARG A 118 8.26 -3.26 14.62
CA ARG A 118 7.71 -1.98 15.06
C ARG A 118 6.85 -2.18 16.29
N PHE A 119 6.94 -1.23 17.20
CA PHE A 119 6.10 -1.11 18.38
C PHE A 119 5.44 0.25 18.36
N GLY A 120 4.16 0.27 18.67
CA GLY A 120 3.38 1.49 18.73
C GLY A 120 2.27 1.34 19.77
N GLY A 121 1.59 2.42 20.03
CA GLY A 121 0.41 2.44 20.87
C GLY A 121 -0.17 3.84 20.90
N GLY A 122 -1.42 3.92 21.28
CA GLY A 122 -2.12 5.19 21.30
C GLY A 122 -3.48 5.09 21.96
N TYR A 123 -4.17 6.20 21.95
CA TYR A 123 -5.57 6.30 22.33
C TYR A 123 -6.36 6.95 21.21
N GLY A 124 -7.43 6.31 20.81
CA GLY A 124 -8.34 6.81 19.78
C GLY A 124 -9.79 6.76 20.22
N ALA A 125 -10.57 7.78 19.88
CA ALA A 125 -11.99 7.84 20.25
C ALA A 125 -12.84 6.67 19.68
N ASN A 126 -12.30 5.93 18.69
CA ASN A 126 -13.00 4.84 17.99
C ASN A 126 -12.50 3.44 18.39
N VAL A 127 -11.38 3.36 19.11
CA VAL A 127 -10.69 2.10 19.41
C VAL A 127 -10.19 2.05 20.85
N GLY A 128 -10.46 3.08 21.65
CA GLY A 128 -9.95 3.18 23.02
C GLY A 128 -8.41 3.24 23.06
N ALA A 129 -7.82 2.76 24.12
CA ALA A 129 -6.39 2.55 24.21
C ALA A 129 -6.00 1.26 23.47
N PHE A 130 -4.94 1.32 22.69
CA PHE A 130 -4.45 0.18 21.90
C PHE A 130 -2.92 0.13 21.84
N GLY A 131 -2.39 -1.07 21.66
CA GLY A 131 -1.02 -1.33 21.27
C GLY A 131 -0.95 -1.78 19.81
N ASP A 132 0.20 -1.70 19.19
CA ASP A 132 0.49 -2.27 17.89
C ASP A 132 1.91 -2.83 17.89
N ILE A 133 2.03 -4.11 17.62
CA ILE A 133 3.29 -4.83 17.47
C ILE A 133 3.25 -5.45 16.08
N SER A 134 4.17 -5.07 15.21
CA SER A 134 4.23 -5.63 13.88
C SER A 134 5.65 -5.99 13.46
N TYR A 135 5.80 -7.19 12.91
CA TYR A 135 7.00 -7.64 12.24
C TYR A 135 6.71 -7.70 10.73
N THR A 136 7.54 -7.08 9.93
CA THR A 136 7.46 -7.13 8.47
C THR A 136 8.81 -7.51 7.90
N ASP A 137 8.89 -8.59 7.13
CA ASP A 137 10.04 -8.93 6.31
C ASP A 137 9.67 -8.74 4.84
N ARG A 138 10.47 -7.98 4.11
CA ARG A 138 10.19 -7.63 2.70
C ARG A 138 10.89 -8.53 1.70
N ASN A 139 11.87 -9.32 2.12
CA ASN A 139 12.60 -10.24 1.27
C ASN A 139 12.45 -11.69 1.76
N PHE A 140 11.26 -12.03 2.23
CA PHE A 140 10.92 -13.35 2.73
C PHE A 140 10.90 -14.38 1.60
N ASP A 141 11.23 -15.62 1.94
CA ASP A 141 11.16 -16.78 1.05
C ASP A 141 10.55 -17.95 1.81
N VAL A 142 9.28 -18.24 1.56
CA VAL A 142 8.58 -19.33 2.25
C VAL A 142 9.18 -20.72 1.95
N MET A 143 9.87 -20.85 0.82
CA MET A 143 10.47 -22.11 0.39
C MET A 143 11.88 -22.34 0.92
N ASP A 144 12.55 -21.31 1.42
CA ASP A 144 13.88 -21.39 2.00
C ASP A 144 13.82 -21.83 3.47
N MET A 145 13.46 -23.08 3.69
CA MET A 145 13.33 -23.67 5.04
C MET A 145 14.67 -23.74 5.76
N PRO A 146 14.71 -23.44 7.07
CA PRO A 146 15.94 -23.55 7.86
C PRO A 146 16.46 -24.98 7.90
N LYS A 147 17.76 -25.16 7.67
CA LYS A 147 18.44 -26.47 7.73
C LYS A 147 18.80 -26.87 9.16
N SER A 148 18.89 -25.89 10.06
CA SER A 148 19.18 -26.08 11.48
C SER A 148 18.57 -24.95 12.31
N TRP A 149 18.49 -25.14 13.63
CA TRP A 149 18.08 -24.08 14.57
C TRP A 149 19.05 -22.89 14.54
N GLU A 150 20.33 -23.18 14.35
CA GLU A 150 21.38 -22.16 14.25
C GLU A 150 21.21 -21.30 12.98
N ASP A 151 20.89 -21.91 11.85
CA ASP A 151 20.59 -21.25 10.58
C ASP A 151 19.40 -20.28 10.71
N PHE A 152 18.35 -20.72 11.41
CA PHE A 152 17.20 -19.88 11.74
C PHE A 152 17.59 -18.69 12.64
N MET A 153 18.33 -18.94 13.72
CA MET A 153 18.72 -17.90 14.67
C MET A 153 19.69 -16.87 14.06
N GLN A 154 20.50 -17.26 13.10
CA GLN A 154 21.40 -16.37 12.37
C GLN A 154 20.64 -15.56 11.28
N GLY A 155 19.36 -15.85 11.05
CA GLY A 155 18.56 -15.19 10.01
C GLY A 155 19.02 -15.51 8.59
N ASN A 156 19.54 -16.73 8.37
CA ASN A 156 19.96 -17.20 7.07
C ASN A 156 18.85 -17.90 6.29
N ALA A 157 17.79 -18.34 7.00
CA ALA A 157 16.62 -19.00 6.43
C ALA A 157 15.51 -18.01 6.06
N PHE A 158 14.57 -18.46 5.26
CA PHE A 158 13.39 -17.73 4.81
C PHE A 158 13.68 -16.42 4.07
N ARG A 159 14.78 -16.36 3.27
CA ARG A 159 15.21 -15.12 2.62
C ARG A 159 15.48 -15.28 1.14
N GLY A 160 15.14 -14.22 0.38
CA GLY A 160 15.63 -14.06 -0.98
C GLY A 160 14.58 -14.08 -2.08
N ALA A 161 13.33 -14.49 -1.84
CA ALA A 161 12.27 -14.51 -2.86
C ALA A 161 11.60 -13.14 -3.10
N GLY A 162 11.89 -12.14 -2.24
CA GLY A 162 11.24 -10.84 -2.32
C GLY A 162 9.74 -10.90 -2.01
N GLU A 163 9.32 -11.90 -1.24
CA GLU A 163 7.98 -11.96 -0.65
C GLU A 163 7.90 -11.05 0.57
N ILE A 164 6.70 -10.63 0.91
CA ILE A 164 6.46 -9.77 2.07
C ILE A 164 5.68 -10.57 3.09
N LEU A 165 6.34 -10.92 4.20
CA LEU A 165 5.69 -11.49 5.38
C LEU A 165 5.33 -10.35 6.34
N THR A 166 4.09 -10.31 6.80
CA THR A 166 3.67 -9.40 7.87
C THR A 166 2.97 -10.19 8.97
N LEU A 167 3.47 -10.02 10.19
CA LEU A 167 2.86 -10.50 11.42
C LEU A 167 2.42 -9.27 12.19
N ARG A 168 1.16 -9.20 12.60
CA ARG A 168 0.63 -8.07 13.36
C ARG A 168 -0.18 -8.56 14.53
N PHE A 169 0.05 -7.92 15.68
CA PHE A 169 -0.73 -8.06 16.89
C PHE A 169 -1.05 -6.67 17.42
N SER A 170 -2.34 -6.35 17.48
CA SER A 170 -2.83 -5.05 17.95
C SER A 170 -3.82 -5.29 19.10
N PRO A 171 -3.34 -5.42 20.34
CA PRO A 171 -4.21 -5.50 21.52
C PRO A 171 -4.84 -4.14 21.80
N GLY A 172 -6.13 -4.13 22.13
CA GLY A 172 -6.84 -2.90 22.50
C GLY A 172 -8.11 -3.19 23.29
N PHE A 173 -8.66 -2.14 23.92
CA PHE A 173 -9.85 -2.27 24.75
C PHE A 173 -11.14 -2.46 23.95
N GLU A 174 -11.23 -1.83 22.77
CA GLU A 174 -12.42 -1.92 21.90
C GLU A 174 -12.16 -2.75 20.66
N ARG A 175 -10.88 -3.08 20.38
CA ARG A 175 -10.51 -3.94 19.25
C ARG A 175 -9.19 -4.61 19.51
N THR A 176 -9.18 -5.92 19.43
CA THR A 176 -7.95 -6.72 19.36
C THR A 176 -7.87 -7.38 18.00
N GLU A 177 -6.69 -7.34 17.38
CA GLU A 177 -6.45 -7.91 16.05
C GLU A 177 -5.15 -8.71 16.02
N ILE A 178 -5.22 -9.91 15.42
CA ILE A 178 -4.06 -10.72 15.05
C ILE A 178 -4.14 -10.96 13.55
N MET A 179 -3.07 -10.70 12.82
CA MET A 179 -3.01 -10.92 11.39
C MET A 179 -1.65 -11.51 10.97
N VAL A 180 -1.71 -12.51 10.11
CA VAL A 180 -0.55 -13.06 9.40
C VAL A 180 -0.81 -12.92 7.92
N SER A 181 0.08 -12.30 7.18
CA SER A 181 -0.05 -12.20 5.72
C SER A 181 1.27 -12.47 5.03
N LEU A 182 1.18 -13.19 3.92
CA LEU A 182 2.28 -13.44 2.99
C LEU A 182 1.85 -12.95 1.61
N THR A 183 2.64 -12.06 1.02
CA THR A 183 2.36 -11.48 -0.30
C THR A 183 3.57 -11.61 -1.20
N ASN A 184 3.37 -12.23 -2.36
CA ASN A 184 4.35 -12.21 -3.45
C ASN A 184 3.98 -11.09 -4.42
N PRO A 185 4.81 -10.03 -4.56
CA PRO A 185 4.49 -8.89 -5.42
C PRO A 185 4.65 -9.16 -6.92
N ALA A 186 5.26 -10.28 -7.31
CA ALA A 186 5.51 -10.64 -8.70
C ALA A 186 5.54 -12.17 -8.85
N VAL A 187 4.35 -12.77 -8.84
CA VAL A 187 4.19 -14.23 -8.95
C VAL A 187 4.72 -14.71 -10.31
N PHE A 188 5.61 -15.70 -10.30
CA PHE A 188 6.29 -16.21 -11.49
C PHE A 188 6.97 -15.11 -12.32
N ASP A 189 7.56 -14.10 -11.65
CA ASP A 189 8.18 -12.92 -12.29
C ASP A 189 7.26 -12.15 -13.24
N SER A 190 5.96 -12.29 -13.03
CA SER A 190 4.91 -11.61 -13.80
C SER A 190 4.45 -10.31 -13.11
N PRO A 191 3.71 -9.42 -13.78
CA PRO A 191 3.18 -8.21 -13.17
C PRO A 191 1.98 -8.47 -12.23
N TYR A 192 1.73 -9.72 -11.87
CA TYR A 192 0.68 -10.10 -10.93
C TYR A 192 1.24 -10.27 -9.52
N SER A 193 0.58 -9.66 -8.55
CA SER A 193 0.79 -9.95 -7.14
C SER A 193 -0.22 -10.96 -6.63
N ALA A 194 0.19 -11.84 -5.73
CA ALA A 194 -0.74 -12.71 -4.99
C ALA A 194 -0.39 -12.72 -3.52
N GLY A 195 -1.40 -12.86 -2.68
CA GLY A 195 -1.21 -12.91 -1.23
C GLY A 195 -2.23 -13.79 -0.55
N VAL A 196 -1.85 -14.27 0.63
CA VAL A 196 -2.73 -14.99 1.56
C VAL A 196 -2.65 -14.27 2.90
N SER A 197 -3.78 -14.07 3.52
CA SER A 197 -3.87 -13.48 4.86
C SER A 197 -4.79 -14.30 5.74
N LEU A 198 -4.36 -14.54 6.97
CA LEU A 198 -5.17 -15.12 8.04
C LEU A 198 -5.34 -14.02 9.09
N PHE A 199 -6.55 -13.84 9.57
CA PHE A 199 -6.84 -12.82 10.56
C PHE A 199 -7.84 -13.31 11.59
N ASN A 200 -7.68 -12.81 12.79
CA ASN A 200 -8.65 -12.92 13.86
C ASN A 200 -8.79 -11.52 14.47
N PHE A 201 -10.00 -11.03 14.57
CA PHE A 201 -10.25 -9.81 15.32
C PHE A 201 -11.45 -9.99 16.25
N LEU A 202 -11.34 -9.36 17.40
CA LEU A 202 -12.39 -9.21 18.39
C LEU A 202 -12.68 -7.72 18.50
N ARG A 203 -13.94 -7.34 18.39
CA ARG A 203 -14.36 -5.93 18.46
C ARG A 203 -15.57 -5.78 19.33
N TRP A 204 -15.49 -4.86 20.25
CA TRP A 204 -16.59 -4.47 21.13
C TRP A 204 -17.23 -3.21 20.59
N TYR A 205 -18.46 -3.37 20.11
CA TYR A 205 -19.31 -2.24 19.75
C TYR A 205 -20.20 -1.82 20.95
N GLU A 206 -20.95 -0.77 20.80
CA GLU A 206 -21.81 -0.26 21.87
C GLU A 206 -22.93 -1.26 22.26
N VAL A 207 -23.43 -2.01 21.28
CA VAL A 207 -24.61 -2.88 21.44
C VAL A 207 -24.29 -4.38 21.29
N TYR A 208 -23.15 -4.75 20.69
CA TYR A 208 -22.76 -6.15 20.48
C TYR A 208 -21.25 -6.32 20.44
N GLU A 209 -20.82 -7.55 20.56
CA GLU A 209 -19.45 -7.99 20.35
C GLU A 209 -19.37 -8.77 19.05
N GLU A 210 -18.29 -8.60 18.30
CA GLU A 210 -18.03 -9.29 17.05
C GLU A 210 -16.66 -9.96 17.14
N GLN A 211 -16.65 -11.27 16.99
CA GLN A 211 -15.43 -12.04 16.76
C GLN A 211 -15.42 -12.52 15.32
N SER A 212 -14.32 -12.35 14.64
CA SER A 212 -14.17 -12.71 13.24
C SER A 212 -12.86 -13.43 13.01
N LEU A 213 -12.95 -14.68 12.55
CA LEU A 213 -11.80 -15.52 12.17
C LEU A 213 -11.90 -15.79 10.67
N GLY A 214 -10.95 -15.29 9.89
CA GLY A 214 -11.04 -15.41 8.45
C GLY A 214 -9.71 -15.65 7.74
N SER A 215 -9.86 -16.06 6.49
CA SER A 215 -8.80 -16.19 5.52
C SER A 215 -9.15 -15.45 4.25
N ARG A 216 -8.16 -14.77 3.67
CA ARG A 216 -8.30 -14.04 2.41
C ARG A 216 -7.16 -14.41 1.49
N VAL A 217 -7.52 -14.77 0.26
CA VAL A 217 -6.57 -14.86 -0.84
C VAL A 217 -6.75 -13.61 -1.71
N SER A 218 -5.70 -13.07 -2.24
CA SER A 218 -5.77 -11.89 -3.11
C SER A 218 -4.89 -12.07 -4.33
N VAL A 219 -5.39 -11.65 -5.48
CA VAL A 219 -4.62 -11.54 -6.72
C VAL A 219 -4.84 -10.14 -7.28
N GLY A 220 -3.75 -9.46 -7.62
CA GLY A 220 -3.84 -8.10 -8.10
C GLY A 220 -2.82 -7.78 -9.16
N ARG A 221 -3.06 -6.69 -9.90
CA ARG A 221 -2.18 -6.19 -10.93
C ARG A 221 -2.28 -4.67 -11.04
N GLU A 222 -1.15 -4.02 -11.26
CA GLU A 222 -1.11 -2.65 -11.75
C GLU A 222 -1.40 -2.66 -13.24
N ILE A 223 -2.57 -2.13 -13.63
CA ILE A 223 -3.02 -2.10 -15.03
C ILE A 223 -2.35 -0.95 -15.78
N GLN A 224 -2.26 0.20 -15.11
CA GLN A 224 -1.56 1.39 -15.57
C GLN A 224 -0.85 2.01 -14.38
N ARG A 225 0.09 2.90 -14.63
CA ARG A 225 0.75 3.64 -13.56
C ARG A 225 -0.31 4.28 -12.64
N ASP A 226 -0.17 4.03 -11.34
CA ASP A 226 -1.06 4.55 -10.30
C ASP A 226 -2.50 3.94 -10.31
N PHE A 227 -2.79 2.92 -11.12
CA PHE A 227 -4.08 2.23 -11.16
C PHE A 227 -3.91 0.72 -10.93
N PHE A 228 -4.41 0.25 -9.81
CA PHE A 228 -4.28 -1.12 -9.35
C PHE A 228 -5.65 -1.79 -9.22
N VAL A 229 -5.78 -3.01 -9.72
CA VAL A 229 -6.99 -3.84 -9.60
C VAL A 229 -6.66 -5.10 -8.81
N ARG A 230 -7.54 -5.47 -7.89
CA ARG A 230 -7.38 -6.66 -7.02
C ARG A 230 -8.69 -7.43 -6.91
N LEU A 231 -8.60 -8.75 -7.02
CA LEU A 231 -9.64 -9.71 -6.71
C LEU A 231 -9.27 -10.41 -5.40
N SER A 232 -10.21 -10.49 -4.47
CA SER A 232 -9.96 -11.02 -3.12
C SER A 232 -11.12 -11.93 -2.67
N PRO A 233 -11.05 -13.24 -2.93
CA PRO A 233 -11.91 -14.20 -2.25
C PRO A 233 -11.57 -14.27 -0.75
N GLU A 234 -12.60 -14.39 0.07
CA GLU A 234 -12.52 -14.43 1.53
C GLU A 234 -13.46 -15.48 2.08
N LEU A 235 -13.01 -16.18 3.10
CA LEU A 235 -13.83 -17.04 3.94
C LEU A 235 -13.70 -16.55 5.38
N ASN A 236 -14.82 -16.25 6.03
CA ASN A 236 -14.84 -15.61 7.33
C ASN A 236 -15.92 -16.26 8.22
N LEU A 237 -15.54 -16.69 9.41
CA LEU A 237 -16.44 -17.12 10.47
C LEU A 237 -16.64 -15.94 11.42
N ILE A 238 -17.84 -15.42 11.47
CA ILE A 238 -18.24 -14.25 12.25
C ILE A 238 -19.14 -14.74 13.38
N ASP A 239 -18.79 -14.44 14.60
CA ASP A 239 -19.61 -14.73 15.77
C ASP A 239 -20.05 -13.42 16.42
N ILE A 240 -21.36 -13.30 16.62
CA ILE A 240 -21.98 -12.10 17.19
C ILE A 240 -22.61 -12.47 18.53
N ASP A 241 -22.22 -11.74 19.57
CA ASP A 241 -22.85 -11.84 20.86
C ASP A 241 -23.32 -10.47 21.37
N ARG A 242 -24.34 -10.48 22.23
CA ARG A 242 -24.79 -9.25 22.89
C ARG A 242 -23.78 -8.82 23.94
N ARG A 243 -23.75 -7.55 24.25
CA ARG A 243 -23.00 -7.10 25.41
C ARG A 243 -23.74 -7.42 26.71
N ASP A 244 -23.04 -8.03 27.65
CA ASP A 244 -23.61 -8.43 28.95
C ASP A 244 -23.99 -7.24 29.84
N ASP A 245 -23.41 -6.07 29.59
CA ASP A 245 -23.64 -4.83 30.36
C ASP A 245 -24.88 -4.03 29.90
N LYS A 246 -25.60 -4.51 28.86
CA LYS A 246 -26.83 -3.89 28.35
C LYS A 246 -28.07 -4.73 28.65
N GLU A 247 -29.04 -4.13 29.37
CA GLU A 247 -30.33 -4.75 29.66
C GLU A 247 -31.21 -4.87 28.42
N ASP A 248 -31.26 -3.79 27.61
CA ASP A 248 -32.01 -3.74 26.35
C ASP A 248 -31.07 -3.85 25.14
N THR A 249 -31.35 -4.80 24.28
CA THR A 249 -30.57 -5.06 23.06
C THR A 249 -31.48 -4.89 21.85
N PRO A 250 -31.05 -4.17 20.78
CA PRO A 250 -31.84 -4.06 19.55
C PRO A 250 -32.15 -5.42 18.95
N GLN A 251 -33.36 -5.54 18.35
CA GLN A 251 -33.78 -6.80 17.73
C GLN A 251 -32.83 -7.23 16.62
N ASP A 252 -32.29 -6.29 15.85
CA ASP A 252 -31.29 -6.56 14.80
C ASP A 252 -30.05 -7.31 15.28
N VAL A 253 -29.64 -7.13 16.53
CA VAL A 253 -28.54 -7.89 17.16
C VAL A 253 -28.99 -9.28 17.56
N LEU A 254 -30.21 -9.40 18.10
CA LEU A 254 -30.76 -10.68 18.55
C LEU A 254 -31.00 -11.63 17.37
N ASP A 255 -31.42 -11.09 16.22
CA ASP A 255 -31.71 -11.83 14.99
C ASP A 255 -30.45 -12.42 14.35
N VAL A 256 -29.26 -11.83 14.60
CA VAL A 256 -27.97 -12.29 14.07
C VAL A 256 -27.05 -12.84 15.15
N LYS A 257 -27.55 -13.15 16.34
CA LYS A 257 -26.75 -13.72 17.41
C LYS A 257 -26.23 -15.11 17.05
N GLY A 258 -24.94 -15.33 17.27
CA GLY A 258 -24.25 -16.61 17.03
C GLY A 258 -23.30 -16.58 15.85
N GLY A 259 -22.88 -17.76 15.43
CA GLY A 259 -21.88 -17.95 14.38
C GLY A 259 -22.47 -17.91 12.98
N HIS A 260 -21.83 -17.15 12.07
CA HIS A 260 -22.18 -17.02 10.67
C HIS A 260 -20.97 -17.29 9.80
N LEU A 261 -21.11 -18.17 8.83
CA LEU A 261 -20.07 -18.43 7.83
C LEU A 261 -20.34 -17.57 6.59
N LYS A 262 -19.41 -16.69 6.28
CA LYS A 262 -19.45 -15.80 5.12
C LYS A 262 -18.39 -16.21 4.11
N ALA A 263 -18.79 -16.53 2.88
CA ALA A 263 -17.88 -16.67 1.75
C ALA A 263 -18.12 -15.52 0.79
N GLY A 264 -17.12 -14.68 0.59
CA GLY A 264 -17.23 -13.49 -0.23
C GLY A 264 -16.14 -13.37 -1.27
N VAL A 265 -16.42 -12.61 -2.32
CA VAL A 265 -15.44 -12.19 -3.32
C VAL A 265 -15.53 -10.69 -3.49
N THR A 266 -14.40 -10.02 -3.27
CA THR A 266 -14.29 -8.57 -3.46
C THR A 266 -13.44 -8.25 -4.67
N LEU A 267 -13.97 -7.47 -5.61
CA LEU A 267 -13.21 -6.82 -6.66
C LEU A 267 -12.98 -5.36 -6.25
N SER A 268 -11.72 -4.96 -6.16
CA SER A 268 -11.35 -3.57 -5.84
C SER A 268 -10.49 -2.95 -6.92
N ALA A 269 -10.69 -1.66 -7.14
CA ALA A 269 -9.89 -0.83 -8.03
C ALA A 269 -9.41 0.40 -7.25
N THR A 270 -8.11 0.59 -7.18
CA THR A 270 -7.47 1.71 -6.46
C THR A 270 -6.72 2.58 -7.46
N MET A 271 -6.96 3.89 -7.39
CA MET A 271 -6.21 4.88 -8.15
C MET A 271 -5.55 5.87 -7.20
N LYS A 272 -4.25 6.13 -7.39
CA LYS A 272 -3.48 7.02 -6.53
C LYS A 272 -2.57 7.92 -7.36
N LYS A 273 -3.14 8.98 -7.90
CA LYS A 273 -2.46 9.95 -8.75
C LYS A 273 -2.20 11.24 -7.98
N THR A 274 -1.17 11.23 -7.14
CA THR A 274 -0.76 12.37 -6.31
C THR A 274 0.70 12.74 -6.61
N ASP A 275 1.04 14.00 -6.39
CA ASP A 275 2.40 14.52 -6.57
C ASP A 275 3.38 13.98 -5.52
N ASN A 276 2.90 13.69 -4.31
CA ASN A 276 3.69 13.10 -3.23
C ASN A 276 2.85 12.05 -2.49
N VAL A 277 3.48 10.93 -2.15
CA VAL A 277 2.79 9.79 -1.48
C VAL A 277 2.52 10.07 0.00
N PHE A 278 3.41 10.82 0.67
CA PHE A 278 3.33 11.07 2.12
C PHE A 278 2.62 12.37 2.46
N ALA A 279 2.84 13.41 1.66
CA ALA A 279 2.26 14.74 1.85
C ALA A 279 1.76 15.29 0.51
N PRO A 280 0.63 14.76 0.00
CA PRO A 280 0.11 15.18 -1.29
C PRO A 280 -0.33 16.65 -1.28
N THR A 281 0.13 17.41 -2.26
CA THR A 281 -0.28 18.81 -2.44
C THR A 281 -1.21 18.99 -3.63
N LYS A 282 -1.19 18.06 -4.58
CA LYS A 282 -2.06 18.04 -5.76
C LYS A 282 -2.40 16.62 -6.14
N GLY A 283 -3.54 16.46 -6.83
CA GLY A 283 -3.94 15.18 -7.38
C GLY A 283 -5.17 14.60 -6.70
N TYR A 284 -5.35 13.32 -6.86
CA TYR A 284 -6.48 12.60 -6.27
C TYR A 284 -6.10 11.14 -5.98
N GLU A 285 -6.78 10.58 -5.01
CA GLU A 285 -6.78 9.15 -4.72
C GLU A 285 -8.22 8.68 -4.59
N GLY A 286 -8.47 7.44 -4.97
CA GLY A 286 -9.78 6.83 -4.88
C GLY A 286 -9.71 5.32 -4.86
N GLU A 287 -10.71 4.74 -4.26
CA GLU A 287 -10.92 3.29 -4.20
C GLU A 287 -12.38 2.99 -4.47
N SER A 288 -12.63 2.01 -5.33
CA SER A 288 -13.93 1.44 -5.61
C SER A 288 -13.87 -0.05 -5.33
N SER A 289 -14.86 -0.59 -4.63
CA SER A 289 -14.96 -2.03 -4.37
C SER A 289 -16.38 -2.52 -4.52
N VAL A 290 -16.50 -3.71 -5.09
CA VAL A 290 -17.72 -4.49 -5.15
C VAL A 290 -17.46 -5.81 -4.45
N GLU A 291 -18.26 -6.14 -3.47
CA GLU A 291 -18.23 -7.41 -2.74
C GLU A 291 -19.55 -8.13 -2.96
N VAL A 292 -19.46 -9.40 -3.25
CA VAL A 292 -20.62 -10.32 -3.26
C VAL A 292 -20.27 -11.46 -2.31
N ALA A 293 -21.15 -11.70 -1.36
CA ALA A 293 -20.98 -12.77 -0.38
C ALA A 293 -22.25 -13.63 -0.30
N GLY A 294 -22.06 -14.84 0.18
CA GLY A 294 -23.10 -15.85 0.35
C GLY A 294 -22.81 -16.78 1.52
N LEU A 295 -23.54 -17.85 1.62
CA LEU A 295 -23.72 -18.81 2.71
C LEU A 295 -24.71 -18.26 3.75
N ASP A 296 -24.22 -17.94 4.98
CA ASP A 296 -25.10 -17.39 6.02
C ASP A 296 -25.26 -15.87 5.91
N VAL A 297 -24.47 -15.21 5.03
CA VAL A 297 -24.46 -13.74 4.84
C VAL A 297 -24.56 -13.41 3.35
N ASP A 298 -25.81 -13.38 2.87
CA ASP A 298 -26.13 -13.12 1.47
C ASP A 298 -26.23 -11.65 1.17
N ILE A 299 -25.15 -11.04 0.68
CA ILE A 299 -25.09 -9.60 0.38
C ILE A 299 -24.38 -9.26 -0.92
N ALA A 300 -24.76 -8.13 -1.50
CA ALA A 300 -24.01 -7.39 -2.50
C ALA A 300 -23.71 -5.99 -1.95
N LYS A 301 -22.43 -5.63 -1.85
CA LYS A 301 -21.96 -4.39 -1.24
C LYS A 301 -21.07 -3.62 -2.20
N TYR A 302 -21.41 -2.38 -2.45
CA TYR A 302 -20.59 -1.45 -3.20
C TYR A 302 -20.07 -0.35 -2.29
N LYS A 303 -18.80 0.00 -2.44
CA LYS A 303 -18.18 1.12 -1.74
C LYS A 303 -17.30 1.91 -2.68
N PHE A 304 -17.43 3.21 -2.66
CA PHE A 304 -16.57 4.16 -3.36
C PHE A 304 -16.09 5.22 -2.38
N GLN A 305 -14.77 5.47 -2.39
CA GLN A 305 -14.17 6.50 -1.58
C GLN A 305 -13.19 7.30 -2.43
N THR A 306 -13.18 8.62 -2.29
CA THR A 306 -12.24 9.46 -3.00
C THR A 306 -11.79 10.65 -2.16
N THR A 307 -10.56 11.11 -2.41
CA THR A 307 -10.00 12.33 -1.84
C THR A 307 -9.27 13.09 -2.94
N LYS A 308 -9.52 14.39 -3.03
CA LYS A 308 -8.83 15.30 -3.94
C LYS A 308 -8.03 16.32 -3.16
N TYR A 309 -6.85 16.63 -3.64
CA TYR A 309 -5.89 17.58 -3.07
C TYR A 309 -5.69 18.74 -4.04
N ASN A 310 -5.76 19.97 -3.54
CA ASN A 310 -5.50 21.16 -4.31
C ASN A 310 -4.64 22.14 -3.51
N THR A 311 -3.54 22.61 -4.11
CA THR A 311 -2.79 23.71 -3.56
C THR A 311 -3.58 25.00 -3.78
N LEU A 312 -3.88 25.70 -2.70
CA LEU A 312 -4.56 27.01 -2.74
C LEU A 312 -3.57 28.13 -3.06
N PHE A 313 -2.50 28.18 -2.29
CA PHE A 313 -1.40 29.14 -2.45
C PHE A 313 -0.14 28.61 -1.77
N GLU A 314 0.99 29.25 -2.09
CA GLU A 314 2.29 28.94 -1.49
C GLU A 314 2.84 30.22 -0.83
N ILE A 315 3.25 30.09 0.44
CA ILE A 315 3.90 31.19 1.16
C ILE A 315 5.40 30.86 1.24
N PRO A 316 6.29 31.74 0.72
CA PRO A 316 7.72 31.56 0.88
C PRO A 316 8.10 31.34 2.35
N LYS A 317 8.90 30.31 2.64
CA LYS A 317 9.34 29.83 3.97
C LYS A 317 8.29 29.04 4.77
N TRP A 318 6.99 29.06 4.42
CA TRP A 318 5.94 28.35 5.16
C TRP A 318 5.38 27.16 4.37
N GLY A 319 5.71 27.08 3.05
CA GLY A 319 5.28 25.98 2.21
C GLY A 319 3.93 26.19 1.53
N LYS A 320 3.40 25.12 0.95
CA LYS A 320 2.14 25.11 0.21
C LYS A 320 0.97 24.93 1.15
N HIS A 321 -0.03 25.77 1.03
CA HIS A 321 -1.31 25.61 1.72
C HIS A 321 -2.24 24.75 0.86
N VAL A 322 -2.61 23.57 1.38
CA VAL A 322 -3.34 22.55 0.66
C VAL A 322 -4.71 22.37 1.28
N ILE A 323 -5.75 22.41 0.45
CA ILE A 323 -7.08 21.95 0.83
C ILE A 323 -7.31 20.55 0.25
N SER A 324 -7.83 19.66 1.09
CA SER A 324 -8.27 18.33 0.67
C SER A 324 -9.74 18.15 1.00
N TYR A 325 -10.45 17.56 0.07
CA TYR A 325 -11.86 17.21 0.21
C TYR A 325 -12.14 15.86 -0.43
N GLY A 326 -13.11 15.17 0.10
CA GLY A 326 -13.45 13.85 -0.38
C GLY A 326 -14.81 13.39 0.10
N GLY A 327 -15.13 12.17 -0.26
CA GLY A 327 -16.37 11.55 0.12
C GLY A 327 -16.30 10.04 0.08
N THR A 328 -17.29 9.45 0.72
CA THR A 328 -17.53 8.01 0.71
C THR A 328 -18.98 7.80 0.31
N PHE A 329 -19.19 6.94 -0.64
CA PHE A 329 -20.49 6.40 -1.02
C PHE A 329 -20.48 4.90 -0.78
N GLY A 330 -21.51 4.36 -0.19
CA GLY A 330 -21.68 2.93 0.02
C GLY A 330 -23.13 2.53 -0.11
N VAL A 331 -23.37 1.36 -0.64
CA VAL A 331 -24.67 0.70 -0.65
C VAL A 331 -24.46 -0.79 -0.40
N VAL A 332 -25.33 -1.38 0.40
CA VAL A 332 -25.37 -2.83 0.64
C VAL A 332 -26.82 -3.28 0.51
N GLU A 333 -27.00 -4.41 -0.16
CA GLU A 333 -28.30 -5.05 -0.34
C GLU A 333 -28.18 -6.53 -0.02
N SER A 334 -29.23 -7.07 0.56
CA SER A 334 -29.35 -8.52 0.71
C SER A 334 -29.75 -9.16 -0.61
N THR A 335 -29.04 -10.21 -1.00
CA THR A 335 -29.33 -10.98 -2.23
C THR A 335 -30.35 -12.10 -2.02
N SER A 336 -30.65 -12.43 -0.75
CA SER A 336 -31.65 -13.44 -0.38
C SER A 336 -33.02 -12.86 -0.06
N GLY A 337 -33.17 -11.53 -0.02
CA GLY A 337 -34.40 -10.85 0.37
C GLY A 337 -34.63 -10.78 1.89
N GLN A 338 -33.67 -11.21 2.69
CA GLN A 338 -33.64 -10.98 4.14
C GLN A 338 -33.11 -9.59 4.43
N GLU A 339 -33.20 -9.14 5.67
CA GLU A 339 -32.53 -7.89 6.07
C GLU A 339 -31.02 -8.01 6.06
N VAL A 340 -30.32 -6.95 5.72
CA VAL A 340 -28.86 -6.89 5.81
C VAL A 340 -28.44 -7.02 7.27
N PRO A 341 -27.54 -7.98 7.62
CA PRO A 341 -27.06 -8.13 8.98
C PRO A 341 -26.43 -6.85 9.53
N ILE A 342 -26.66 -6.54 10.81
CA ILE A 342 -26.21 -5.29 11.45
C ILE A 342 -24.70 -5.06 11.33
N PHE A 343 -23.89 -6.09 11.31
CA PHE A 343 -22.45 -6.03 11.18
C PHE A 343 -21.97 -5.72 9.75
N GLU A 344 -22.86 -5.85 8.75
CA GLU A 344 -22.58 -5.49 7.35
C GLU A 344 -23.12 -4.11 6.95
N ARG A 345 -23.99 -3.51 7.75
CA ARG A 345 -24.55 -2.19 7.49
C ARG A 345 -23.53 -1.05 7.64
N PHE A 346 -23.82 0.07 7.07
CA PHE A 346 -22.97 1.26 7.13
C PHE A 346 -23.30 2.16 8.32
N TYR A 347 -22.25 2.77 8.85
CA TYR A 347 -22.33 3.75 9.94
C TYR A 347 -21.42 4.93 9.61
N ALA A 348 -21.82 6.13 10.03
CA ALA A 348 -20.97 7.31 10.02
C ALA A 348 -20.69 7.77 11.46
N GLY A 349 -19.76 8.71 11.61
CA GLY A 349 -19.27 9.21 12.90
C GLY A 349 -17.84 8.78 13.19
N GLY A 350 -17.17 9.58 13.98
CA GLY A 350 -15.77 9.40 14.33
C GLY A 350 -14.79 10.06 13.35
N TYR A 351 -13.50 9.99 13.70
CA TYR A 351 -12.42 10.67 12.98
C TYR A 351 -12.34 10.29 11.49
N GLY A 352 -12.64 9.03 11.15
CA GLY A 352 -12.54 8.52 9.78
C GLY A 352 -13.67 8.98 8.85
N SER A 353 -14.82 9.39 9.37
CA SER A 353 -15.98 9.80 8.58
C SER A 353 -16.47 11.20 8.92
N LEU A 354 -17.17 11.39 10.04
CA LEU A 354 -17.69 12.68 10.49
C LEU A 354 -17.08 13.06 11.84
N ARG A 355 -16.15 14.01 11.83
CA ARG A 355 -15.55 14.56 13.04
C ARG A 355 -16.59 15.31 13.87
N GLY A 356 -16.48 15.23 15.19
CA GLY A 356 -17.45 15.82 16.11
C GLY A 356 -18.57 14.88 16.55
N PHE A 357 -18.74 13.76 15.87
CA PHE A 357 -19.64 12.68 16.27
C PHE A 357 -18.84 11.50 16.84
N ARG A 358 -19.42 10.77 17.77
CA ARG A 358 -18.82 9.52 18.26
C ARG A 358 -18.73 8.48 17.15
N TYR A 359 -17.87 7.51 17.31
CA TYR A 359 -17.71 6.40 16.36
C TYR A 359 -19.05 5.66 16.18
N ARG A 360 -19.45 5.41 14.93
CA ARG A 360 -20.74 4.82 14.54
C ARG A 360 -21.96 5.60 15.08
N GLY A 361 -21.78 6.78 15.62
CA GLY A 361 -22.82 7.57 16.26
C GLY A 361 -23.82 8.27 15.33
N VAL A 362 -23.68 8.05 14.01
CA VAL A 362 -24.60 8.61 13.00
C VAL A 362 -25.06 7.45 12.10
N SER A 363 -26.28 7.01 12.32
CA SER A 363 -26.98 5.99 11.54
C SER A 363 -28.46 5.98 11.94
N PRO A 364 -29.33 5.22 11.25
CA PRO A 364 -30.63 4.83 11.78
C PRO A 364 -30.53 4.25 13.18
N VAL A 365 -31.57 4.48 13.99
CA VAL A 365 -31.66 4.04 15.39
C VAL A 365 -32.83 3.09 15.57
N ASP A 366 -32.64 2.11 16.45
CA ASP A 366 -33.76 1.28 16.90
C ASP A 366 -34.78 2.11 17.69
N SER A 367 -36.04 1.95 17.38
CA SER A 367 -37.11 2.76 17.96
C SER A 367 -37.38 2.48 19.45
N LYS A 368 -36.98 1.32 19.95
CA LYS A 368 -37.22 0.91 21.34
C LYS A 368 -36.03 1.23 22.24
N THR A 369 -34.80 0.89 21.77
CA THR A 369 -33.57 1.05 22.58
C THR A 369 -32.91 2.42 22.35
N GLY A 370 -33.16 3.06 21.18
CA GLY A 370 -32.46 4.28 20.77
C GLY A 370 -31.01 4.06 20.32
N ASP A 371 -30.58 2.82 20.20
CA ASP A 371 -29.24 2.47 19.76
C ASP A 371 -29.07 2.51 18.23
N GLN A 372 -27.86 2.79 17.75
CA GLN A 372 -27.55 2.81 16.34
C GLN A 372 -27.52 1.40 15.76
N VAL A 373 -28.29 1.16 14.71
CA VAL A 373 -28.42 -0.13 14.04
C VAL A 373 -27.84 -0.15 12.61
N GLY A 374 -27.29 0.98 12.15
CA GLY A 374 -26.72 1.09 10.82
C GLY A 374 -27.76 1.28 9.72
N GLY A 375 -27.30 1.56 8.51
CA GLY A 375 -28.14 1.71 7.33
C GLY A 375 -27.51 1.07 6.10
N ASP A 376 -28.34 0.84 5.09
CA ASP A 376 -27.92 0.17 3.86
C ASP A 376 -27.24 1.11 2.88
N VAL A 377 -27.39 2.41 3.07
CA VAL A 377 -26.79 3.46 2.24
C VAL A 377 -25.97 4.42 3.09
N LEU A 378 -24.77 4.72 2.63
CA LEU A 378 -23.87 5.70 3.22
C LEU A 378 -23.49 6.77 2.19
N ILE A 379 -23.71 8.03 2.54
CA ILE A 379 -23.18 9.17 1.78
C ILE A 379 -22.51 10.11 2.76
N VAL A 380 -21.20 10.25 2.64
CA VAL A 380 -20.40 11.18 3.44
C VAL A 380 -19.60 12.07 2.52
N ILE A 381 -19.76 13.37 2.64
CA ILE A 381 -18.96 14.38 1.96
C ILE A 381 -18.30 15.23 3.05
N LYS A 382 -17.00 15.38 2.98
CA LYS A 382 -16.25 16.09 4.02
C LYS A 382 -15.06 16.87 3.47
N PRO A 383 -14.77 18.05 4.04
CA PRO A 383 -13.42 18.60 3.94
C PRO A 383 -12.49 17.73 4.81
N ASN A 384 -11.39 17.29 4.25
CA ASN A 384 -10.42 16.49 5.00
C ASN A 384 -9.40 17.38 5.76
N GLY A 385 -9.39 18.67 5.50
CA GLY A 385 -8.60 19.66 6.21
C GLY A 385 -7.83 20.61 5.28
N CYS A 386 -7.31 21.67 5.88
CA CYS A 386 -6.32 22.55 5.28
C CYS A 386 -4.99 22.28 6.02
N GLY A 387 -3.95 21.92 5.27
CA GLY A 387 -2.61 21.59 5.80
C GLY A 387 -1.54 22.38 5.11
N ILE A 388 -0.34 22.39 5.69
CA ILE A 388 0.87 22.92 5.08
C ILE A 388 1.64 21.72 4.52
N GLY A 389 1.80 21.67 3.21
CA GLY A 389 2.64 20.70 2.51
C GLY A 389 4.01 21.28 2.24
N ASN A 390 5.04 20.52 2.50
CA ASN A 390 6.43 20.88 2.17
C ASN A 390 6.76 20.56 0.71
#